data_6903ef559f0fd8ccab834ea77a21742e
#
_entry.id   6903ef559f0fd8ccab834ea77a21742e
#
_cell.length_a   1.000
_cell.length_b   1.000
_cell.length_c   1.000
_cell.angle_alpha   90.00
_cell.angle_beta   90.00
_cell.angle_gamma   90.00
#
_symmetry.space_group_name_H-M   'P 1'
#
loop_
_entity.id
_entity.type
_entity.pdbx_description
1 polymer ?
#
loop_
_entity_poly.entity_id
_entity_poly.type
_entity_poly.pdbx_seq_one_letter_code
_entity_poly.pdbx_strand_id
1 'polypeptide(L)'
;LSVLQALAARVNADAVAAGQQDPKYVAYLQEGNDVGGIDVGFLVKTAQIAGGVARVEVLSIAQEGKTTTWTEPGGGVSLLNDRPPLVLTANVHQADGRVLPLTAIVVHQRSLNGAETDDAAGMRIRAKRQAQAEYLARLLQTRQQLNPDEKVLVMGDFNAFEFNDGYVDAMGTVTGKPAPDAQTVVGGDGTDLVNPDYTDLTWFNTPDQSYSYAFDGNVQSLDHILANDALMRAPQIASLSVGHARINADFPGTARNDANTPTRLSDHDPTVVLLRMTKQVNADLGVAVTAARDQVTEGERIDFSVDVENRGPDSAAFAAVALAFDAAVSPRVTAAPGWVCQPPQTGTQTVVTCTIAALAAGNAQNFSVQVEAGAALAGRTLTLAASAASQTPDPQSGNDTDAASVTVQAQPRSDLAVRFDGPSSLPTTAFSATYRVLVSNVGAAPAQGSGLVIEGNTVSALSQLVPPQGWRCDKQTQSLRRARFVCSTAAVVLPGAQATFQLTVAARPIPADGAVRVQATATSRSPDANPADNTALIVTPIGGGDGRR
;
A
#
# COMPACT_ATOMS: atom_id res chain seq x y z
N LEU A 1 37.77 -32.05 -3.76
CA LEU A 1 36.58 -31.85 -4.62
C LEU A 1 36.14 -33.16 -5.30
N SER A 2 37.08 -34.02 -5.82
CA SER A 2 36.72 -35.26 -6.54
C SER A 2 35.89 -36.25 -5.71
N VAL A 3 36.18 -36.41 -4.43
CA VAL A 3 35.42 -37.26 -3.51
C VAL A 3 33.98 -36.75 -3.34
N LEU A 4 33.80 -35.43 -3.17
CA LEU A 4 32.49 -34.82 -3.01
C LEU A 4 31.67 -34.91 -4.31
N GLN A 5 32.32 -34.79 -5.48
CA GLN A 5 31.69 -35.01 -6.79
C GLN A 5 31.22 -36.45 -6.97
N ALA A 6 32.06 -37.43 -6.57
CA ALA A 6 31.68 -38.83 -6.62
C ALA A 6 30.48 -39.15 -5.71
N LEU A 7 30.45 -38.55 -4.51
CA LEU A 7 29.31 -38.65 -3.60
C LEU A 7 28.04 -38.04 -4.21
N ALA A 8 28.12 -36.84 -4.80
CA ALA A 8 27.01 -36.21 -5.49
C ALA A 8 26.45 -37.10 -6.62
N ALA A 9 27.34 -37.63 -7.46
CA ALA A 9 26.97 -38.53 -8.56
C ALA A 9 26.27 -39.80 -8.04
N ARG A 10 26.77 -40.38 -6.95
CA ARG A 10 26.18 -41.57 -6.34
C ARG A 10 24.78 -41.29 -5.77
N VAL A 11 24.60 -40.20 -5.01
CA VAL A 11 23.31 -39.80 -4.45
C VAL A 11 22.28 -39.54 -5.56
N ASN A 12 22.68 -38.88 -6.65
CA ASN A 12 21.80 -38.63 -7.81
C ASN A 12 21.36 -39.95 -8.45
N ALA A 13 22.31 -40.89 -8.68
CA ALA A 13 22.01 -42.20 -9.27
C ALA A 13 21.11 -43.06 -8.38
N ASP A 14 21.34 -43.07 -7.06
CA ASP A 14 20.56 -43.87 -6.12
C ASP A 14 19.13 -43.34 -5.99
N ALA A 15 18.92 -42.01 -6.03
CA ALA A 15 17.60 -41.40 -6.04
C ALA A 15 16.79 -41.84 -7.29
N VAL A 16 17.41 -41.80 -8.47
CA VAL A 16 16.78 -42.25 -9.72
C VAL A 16 16.48 -43.75 -9.67
N ALA A 17 17.43 -44.57 -9.17
CA ALA A 17 17.21 -46.00 -9.01
C ALA A 17 16.07 -46.35 -8.05
N ALA A 18 15.82 -45.49 -7.05
CA ALA A 18 14.70 -45.58 -6.13
C ALA A 18 13.36 -45.02 -6.71
N GLY A 19 13.32 -44.66 -7.99
CA GLY A 19 12.15 -44.12 -8.65
C GLY A 19 11.80 -42.66 -8.27
N GLN A 20 12.74 -41.96 -7.65
CA GLN A 20 12.61 -40.54 -7.32
C GLN A 20 13.08 -39.66 -8.48
N GLN A 21 12.65 -38.41 -8.47
CA GLN A 21 13.21 -37.40 -9.38
C GLN A 21 14.70 -37.21 -9.09
N ASP A 22 15.52 -37.12 -10.13
CA ASP A 22 16.93 -36.79 -10.02
C ASP A 22 17.10 -35.45 -9.25
N PRO A 23 17.71 -35.47 -8.05
CA PRO A 23 17.91 -34.26 -7.24
C PRO A 23 18.96 -33.33 -7.82
N LYS A 24 19.79 -33.80 -8.76
CA LYS A 24 20.88 -33.05 -9.41
C LYS A 24 21.77 -32.33 -8.42
N TYR A 25 22.28 -33.08 -7.42
CA TYR A 25 23.26 -32.51 -6.51
C TYR A 25 24.54 -32.14 -7.26
N VAL A 26 24.99 -30.90 -7.00
CA VAL A 26 26.28 -30.37 -7.47
C VAL A 26 27.18 -30.12 -6.27
N ALA A 27 28.44 -30.50 -6.39
CA ALA A 27 29.46 -30.37 -5.35
C ALA A 27 30.22 -29.04 -5.51
N TYR A 28 30.39 -28.32 -4.41
CA TYR A 28 31.21 -27.11 -4.32
C TYR A 28 32.19 -27.25 -3.16
N LEU A 29 33.49 -27.08 -3.43
CA LEU A 29 34.56 -27.12 -2.45
C LEU A 29 35.75 -26.34 -2.99
N GLN A 30 36.43 -25.61 -2.10
CA GLN A 30 37.71 -24.96 -2.33
C GLN A 30 38.72 -25.54 -1.34
N GLU A 31 39.88 -25.99 -1.84
CA GLU A 31 40.95 -26.60 -1.04
C GLU A 31 41.42 -25.61 0.05
N GLY A 32 41.45 -26.08 1.29
CA GLY A 32 41.89 -25.32 2.46
C GLY A 32 43.41 -25.37 2.70
N ASN A 33 43.79 -25.32 3.96
CA ASN A 33 45.19 -25.36 4.43
C ASN A 33 45.50 -26.61 5.27
N ASP A 34 44.52 -27.50 5.46
CA ASP A 34 44.73 -28.70 6.28
C ASP A 34 45.63 -29.68 5.57
N VAL A 35 46.75 -30.03 6.21
CA VAL A 35 47.75 -30.94 5.66
C VAL A 35 47.22 -32.38 5.50
N GLY A 36 46.16 -32.72 6.24
CA GLY A 36 45.46 -34.01 6.12
C GLY A 36 44.43 -34.05 5.00
N GLY A 37 44.20 -32.91 4.31
CA GLY A 37 43.22 -32.81 3.21
C GLY A 37 41.77 -32.80 3.67
N ILE A 38 41.49 -32.37 4.91
CA ILE A 38 40.15 -32.18 5.42
C ILE A 38 39.67 -30.77 5.03
N ASP A 39 38.63 -30.73 4.24
CA ASP A 39 38.02 -29.47 3.76
C ASP A 39 36.54 -29.41 4.03
N VAL A 40 35.96 -28.20 3.96
CA VAL A 40 34.54 -27.98 4.01
C VAL A 40 33.97 -27.77 2.60
N GLY A 41 32.73 -28.20 2.38
CA GLY A 41 32.10 -28.08 1.07
C GLY A 41 30.59 -28.18 1.13
N PHE A 42 29.95 -27.94 -0.01
CA PHE A 42 28.51 -28.02 -0.17
C PHE A 42 28.11 -29.05 -1.21
N LEU A 43 27.05 -29.80 -0.93
CA LEU A 43 26.24 -30.50 -1.92
C LEU A 43 24.92 -29.73 -2.08
N VAL A 44 24.70 -29.14 -3.25
CA VAL A 44 23.54 -28.28 -3.51
C VAL A 44 22.57 -28.98 -4.45
N LYS A 45 21.31 -29.11 -4.05
CA LYS A 45 20.24 -29.67 -4.87
C LYS A 45 19.78 -28.66 -5.91
N THR A 46 20.14 -28.87 -7.18
CA THR A 46 19.85 -27.96 -8.30
C THR A 46 18.74 -28.49 -9.23
N ALA A 47 18.02 -29.55 -8.85
CA ALA A 47 16.87 -30.02 -9.62
C ALA A 47 15.89 -28.87 -9.87
N GLN A 48 15.38 -28.82 -11.11
CA GLN A 48 14.43 -27.75 -11.50
C GLN A 48 13.06 -27.94 -10.82
N ILE A 49 12.46 -26.84 -10.47
CA ILE A 49 11.06 -26.72 -10.06
C ILE A 49 10.17 -26.40 -11.27
N ALA A 50 8.86 -26.23 -11.07
CA ALA A 50 7.95 -25.76 -12.11
C ALA A 50 8.47 -24.44 -12.72
N GLY A 51 8.41 -24.32 -14.05
CA GLY A 51 8.95 -23.16 -14.78
C GLY A 51 10.41 -23.27 -15.21
N GLY A 52 11.09 -24.41 -14.92
CA GLY A 52 12.45 -24.66 -15.41
C GLY A 52 13.57 -23.98 -14.63
N VAL A 53 13.24 -23.33 -13.51
CA VAL A 53 14.23 -22.68 -12.62
C VAL A 53 14.82 -23.70 -11.66
N ALA A 54 16.12 -23.64 -11.37
CA ALA A 54 16.77 -24.49 -10.38
C ALA A 54 16.18 -24.24 -8.97
N ARG A 55 15.93 -25.33 -8.20
CA ARG A 55 15.46 -25.21 -6.81
C ARG A 55 16.37 -24.33 -5.98
N VAL A 56 17.68 -24.50 -6.12
CA VAL A 56 18.71 -23.64 -5.54
C VAL A 56 19.58 -23.11 -6.66
N GLU A 57 19.51 -21.82 -6.89
CA GLU A 57 20.35 -21.09 -7.82
C GLU A 57 21.56 -20.57 -7.05
N VAL A 58 22.74 -21.14 -7.30
CA VAL A 58 23.99 -20.70 -6.66
C VAL A 58 24.49 -19.44 -7.35
N LEU A 59 24.62 -18.34 -6.60
CA LEU A 59 25.08 -17.04 -7.10
C LEU A 59 26.58 -16.89 -6.96
N SER A 60 27.14 -17.32 -5.82
CA SER A 60 28.59 -17.28 -5.58
C SER A 60 29.04 -18.32 -4.59
N ILE A 61 30.33 -18.71 -4.69
CA ILE A 61 31.08 -19.52 -3.74
C ILE A 61 32.39 -18.80 -3.46
N ALA A 62 32.66 -18.49 -2.18
CA ALA A 62 33.88 -17.83 -1.76
C ALA A 62 34.48 -18.50 -0.52
N GLN A 63 35.79 -18.67 -0.47
CA GLN A 63 36.51 -19.14 0.70
C GLN A 63 37.08 -17.93 1.46
N GLU A 64 36.78 -17.83 2.76
CA GLU A 64 37.16 -16.70 3.58
C GLU A 64 38.35 -17.03 4.49
N GLY A 65 39.31 -16.11 4.60
CA GLY A 65 40.43 -16.22 5.54
C GLY A 65 41.44 -17.30 5.26
N LYS A 66 41.57 -17.78 4.03
CA LYS A 66 42.57 -18.79 3.65
C LYS A 66 44.00 -18.35 3.95
N THR A 67 44.31 -17.10 3.73
CA THR A 67 45.65 -16.53 3.92
C THR A 67 45.79 -15.74 5.23
N THR A 68 44.75 -15.75 6.08
CA THR A 68 44.78 -15.05 7.36
C THR A 68 45.81 -15.72 8.27
N THR A 69 46.74 -14.93 8.81
CA THR A 69 47.74 -15.35 9.77
C THR A 69 47.39 -14.90 11.18
N TRP A 70 47.93 -15.54 12.18
CA TRP A 70 47.82 -15.16 13.57
C TRP A 70 49.16 -15.33 14.27
N THR A 71 49.33 -14.62 15.38
CA THR A 71 50.53 -14.76 16.23
C THR A 71 50.29 -15.82 17.30
N GLU A 72 51.08 -16.88 17.28
CA GLU A 72 51.00 -17.95 18.26
C GLU A 72 51.46 -17.46 19.64
N PRO A 73 51.06 -18.10 20.76
CA PRO A 73 51.54 -17.75 22.11
C PRO A 73 53.07 -17.76 22.25
N GLY A 74 53.79 -18.54 21.47
CA GLY A 74 55.25 -18.58 21.42
C GLY A 74 55.92 -17.50 20.55
N GLY A 75 55.15 -16.58 19.95
CA GLY A 75 55.63 -15.50 19.07
C GLY A 75 55.82 -15.89 17.61
N GLY A 76 55.57 -17.13 17.24
CA GLY A 76 55.55 -17.59 15.83
C GLY A 76 54.33 -17.06 15.07
N VAL A 77 54.43 -16.97 13.74
CA VAL A 77 53.31 -16.60 12.86
C VAL A 77 52.96 -17.80 11.97
N SER A 78 51.70 -18.19 11.98
CA SER A 78 51.18 -19.27 11.13
C SER A 78 49.82 -18.96 10.56
N LEU A 79 49.30 -19.81 9.68
CA LEU A 79 47.95 -19.70 9.17
C LEU A 79 46.92 -19.96 10.28
N LEU A 80 45.91 -19.10 10.36
CA LEU A 80 44.86 -19.22 11.38
C LEU A 80 43.91 -20.38 11.05
N ASN A 81 43.36 -20.40 9.84
CA ASN A 81 42.34 -21.35 9.43
C ASN A 81 42.92 -22.53 8.69
N ASP A 82 42.95 -23.70 9.32
CA ASP A 82 43.32 -24.96 8.64
C ASP A 82 42.26 -25.31 7.59
N ARG A 83 40.99 -25.11 7.94
CA ARG A 83 39.80 -25.30 7.11
C ARG A 83 39.04 -23.97 7.04
N PRO A 84 39.42 -23.10 6.08
CA PRO A 84 38.81 -21.77 5.97
C PRO A 84 37.31 -21.87 5.73
N PRO A 85 36.48 -21.00 6.36
CA PRO A 85 35.04 -20.93 6.10
C PRO A 85 34.73 -20.85 4.61
N LEU A 86 33.80 -21.65 4.12
CA LEU A 86 33.31 -21.58 2.74
C LEU A 86 31.91 -20.95 2.75
N VAL A 87 31.74 -19.90 1.98
CA VAL A 87 30.51 -19.08 1.90
C VAL A 87 29.81 -19.37 0.58
N LEU A 88 28.56 -19.79 0.65
CA LEU A 88 27.67 -19.97 -0.50
C LEU A 88 26.57 -18.93 -0.41
N THR A 89 26.39 -18.14 -1.49
CA THR A 89 25.23 -17.25 -1.66
C THR A 89 24.33 -17.83 -2.73
N ALA A 90 23.05 -17.97 -2.43
CA ALA A 90 22.09 -18.62 -3.32
C ALA A 90 20.69 -18.01 -3.21
N ASN A 91 19.89 -18.21 -4.24
CA ASN A 91 18.45 -18.05 -4.23
C ASN A 91 17.77 -19.40 -4.10
N VAL A 92 16.90 -19.57 -3.11
CA VAL A 92 16.06 -20.76 -2.95
C VAL A 92 14.68 -20.46 -3.54
N HIS A 93 14.38 -21.08 -4.69
CA HIS A 93 13.15 -20.86 -5.44
C HIS A 93 12.04 -21.81 -4.99
N GLN A 94 10.81 -21.32 -4.93
CA GLN A 94 9.60 -22.09 -4.72
C GLN A 94 8.80 -22.21 -6.03
N ALA A 95 7.97 -23.25 -6.13
CA ALA A 95 7.15 -23.49 -7.32
C ALA A 95 6.11 -22.38 -7.60
N ASP A 96 5.77 -21.60 -6.60
CA ASP A 96 4.86 -20.45 -6.68
C ASP A 96 5.58 -19.11 -7.00
N GLY A 97 6.83 -19.17 -7.41
CA GLY A 97 7.62 -17.99 -7.80
C GLY A 97 8.31 -17.24 -6.66
N ARG A 98 8.09 -17.63 -5.39
CA ARG A 98 8.79 -17.01 -4.27
C ARG A 98 10.26 -17.37 -4.27
N VAL A 99 11.08 -16.44 -3.79
CA VAL A 99 12.53 -16.59 -3.67
C VAL A 99 12.96 -16.24 -2.25
N LEU A 100 13.78 -17.09 -1.66
CA LEU A 100 14.49 -16.80 -0.41
C LEU A 100 15.99 -16.64 -0.75
N PRO A 101 16.52 -15.41 -0.79
CA PRO A 101 17.95 -15.19 -0.80
C PRO A 101 18.55 -15.72 0.50
N LEU A 102 19.56 -16.55 0.41
CA LEU A 102 20.19 -17.21 1.57
C LEU A 102 21.70 -17.25 1.39
N THR A 103 22.41 -16.91 2.44
CA THR A 103 23.85 -17.15 2.57
C THR A 103 24.08 -18.31 3.55
N ALA A 104 24.76 -19.32 3.11
CA ALA A 104 25.19 -20.45 3.94
C ALA A 104 26.71 -20.41 4.11
N ILE A 105 27.18 -20.49 5.35
CA ILE A 105 28.60 -20.53 5.69
C ILE A 105 28.88 -21.88 6.35
N VAL A 106 29.74 -22.66 5.78
CA VAL A 106 30.16 -23.93 6.39
C VAL A 106 31.52 -23.77 7.03
N VAL A 107 31.63 -24.30 8.26
CA VAL A 107 32.84 -24.21 9.08
C VAL A 107 33.29 -25.59 9.59
N HIS A 108 34.57 -25.73 9.87
CA HIS A 108 35.13 -26.83 10.65
C HIS A 108 36.30 -26.27 11.44
N GLN A 109 36.08 -25.95 12.71
CA GLN A 109 37.05 -25.26 13.55
C GLN A 109 38.03 -26.24 14.23
N ARG A 110 39.01 -25.69 14.94
CA ARG A 110 40.05 -26.47 15.63
C ARG A 110 39.47 -27.33 16.73
N SER A 111 39.81 -28.62 16.70
CA SER A 111 39.38 -29.62 17.69
C SER A 111 39.80 -29.25 19.12
N LEU A 112 39.00 -29.68 20.08
CA LEU A 112 39.28 -29.70 21.52
C LEU A 112 40.45 -30.62 21.89
N ASN A 113 40.78 -31.59 21.05
CA ASN A 113 41.77 -32.60 21.36
C ASN A 113 43.13 -31.99 21.71
N GLY A 114 43.63 -32.27 22.92
CA GLY A 114 44.86 -31.72 23.49
C GLY A 114 44.69 -30.33 24.15
N ALA A 115 43.50 -29.76 24.19
CA ALA A 115 43.24 -28.48 24.88
C ALA A 115 43.38 -28.58 26.39
N GLU A 116 43.25 -29.77 26.96
CA GLU A 116 43.34 -30.10 28.39
C GLU A 116 44.77 -30.09 28.93
N THR A 117 45.80 -30.12 28.08
CA THR A 117 47.19 -30.19 28.53
C THR A 117 47.72 -28.79 28.93
N ASP A 118 48.55 -28.75 29.99
CA ASP A 118 49.15 -27.52 30.52
C ASP A 118 50.50 -27.17 29.87
N ASP A 119 50.80 -27.77 28.76
CA ASP A 119 52.06 -27.53 28.01
C ASP A 119 51.86 -26.48 26.89
N ALA A 120 52.96 -26.16 26.19
CA ALA A 120 52.94 -25.23 25.08
C ALA A 120 51.98 -25.63 23.94
N ALA A 121 51.75 -26.94 23.73
CA ALA A 121 50.86 -27.46 22.72
C ALA A 121 49.39 -27.18 23.12
N GLY A 122 49.01 -27.46 24.37
CA GLY A 122 47.67 -27.14 24.87
C GLY A 122 47.37 -25.66 24.85
N MET A 123 48.33 -24.83 25.29
CA MET A 123 48.20 -23.37 25.20
C MET A 123 47.96 -22.90 23.75
N ARG A 124 48.71 -23.45 22.80
CA ARG A 124 48.54 -23.13 21.37
C ARG A 124 47.17 -23.56 20.85
N ILE A 125 46.68 -24.74 21.23
CA ILE A 125 45.36 -25.23 20.80
C ILE A 125 44.24 -24.30 21.34
N ARG A 126 44.25 -23.96 22.63
CA ARG A 126 43.28 -23.07 23.23
C ARG A 126 43.27 -21.68 22.57
N ALA A 127 44.47 -21.10 22.41
CA ALA A 127 44.62 -19.78 21.78
C ALA A 127 44.18 -19.80 20.29
N LYS A 128 44.44 -20.88 19.55
CA LYS A 128 44.00 -21.00 18.15
C LYS A 128 42.49 -21.14 18.05
N ARG A 129 41.84 -21.87 18.95
CA ARG A 129 40.37 -21.99 19.05
C ARG A 129 39.73 -20.64 19.28
N GLN A 130 40.24 -19.85 20.23
CA GLN A 130 39.75 -18.48 20.49
C GLN A 130 39.94 -17.59 19.26
N ALA A 131 41.13 -17.58 18.67
CA ALA A 131 41.42 -16.76 17.50
C ALA A 131 40.56 -17.12 16.26
N GLN A 132 40.21 -18.40 16.07
CA GLN A 132 39.31 -18.83 15.01
C GLN A 132 37.86 -18.39 15.30
N ALA A 133 37.40 -18.47 16.57
CA ALA A 133 36.07 -18.00 16.96
C ALA A 133 35.92 -16.48 16.75
N GLU A 134 36.92 -15.69 17.16
CA GLU A 134 36.94 -14.25 16.91
C GLU A 134 36.99 -13.89 15.43
N TYR A 135 37.78 -14.62 14.64
CA TYR A 135 37.79 -14.42 13.19
C TYR A 135 36.40 -14.63 12.58
N LEU A 136 35.74 -15.73 12.94
CA LEU A 136 34.40 -16.01 12.46
C LEU A 136 33.41 -14.95 12.93
N ALA A 137 33.43 -14.56 14.21
CA ALA A 137 32.59 -13.50 14.76
C ALA A 137 32.73 -12.17 13.97
N ARG A 138 33.99 -11.76 13.68
CA ARG A 138 34.24 -10.55 12.88
C ARG A 138 33.76 -10.69 11.43
N LEU A 139 33.91 -11.85 10.82
CA LEU A 139 33.36 -12.14 9.50
C LEU A 139 31.84 -11.97 9.48
N LEU A 140 31.16 -12.56 10.46
CA LEU A 140 29.70 -12.47 10.59
C LEU A 140 29.24 -11.02 10.85
N GLN A 141 29.92 -10.32 11.77
CA GLN A 141 29.62 -8.91 12.05
C GLN A 141 29.81 -8.01 10.84
N THR A 142 30.89 -8.21 10.09
CA THR A 142 31.16 -7.44 8.86
C THR A 142 30.03 -7.63 7.84
N ARG A 143 29.52 -8.86 7.68
CA ARG A 143 28.42 -9.15 6.77
C ARG A 143 27.14 -8.45 7.22
N GLN A 144 26.78 -8.53 8.51
CA GLN A 144 25.60 -7.84 9.07
C GLN A 144 25.67 -6.33 8.90
N GLN A 145 26.87 -5.73 9.02
CA GLN A 145 27.06 -4.30 8.81
C GLN A 145 26.94 -3.88 7.35
N LEU A 146 27.44 -4.71 6.42
CA LEU A 146 27.37 -4.45 4.98
C LEU A 146 25.97 -4.65 4.42
N ASN A 147 25.25 -5.65 4.92
CA ASN A 147 23.89 -5.94 4.52
C ASN A 147 23.06 -6.47 5.70
N PRO A 148 22.37 -5.57 6.44
CA PRO A 148 21.56 -5.95 7.61
C PRO A 148 20.39 -6.91 7.30
N ASP A 149 19.96 -6.96 6.04
CA ASP A 149 18.85 -7.83 5.59
C ASP A 149 19.33 -9.18 5.04
N GLU A 150 20.64 -9.42 5.02
CA GLU A 150 21.21 -10.69 4.56
C GLU A 150 20.79 -11.82 5.50
N LYS A 151 20.18 -12.86 4.94
CA LYS A 151 19.75 -14.04 5.68
C LYS A 151 20.89 -15.05 5.71
N VAL A 152 21.46 -15.28 6.89
CA VAL A 152 22.67 -16.07 7.06
C VAL A 152 22.42 -17.29 7.94
N LEU A 153 22.86 -18.45 7.46
CA LEU A 153 23.07 -19.67 8.24
C LEU A 153 24.55 -19.96 8.33
N VAL A 154 25.06 -20.26 9.52
CA VAL A 154 26.42 -20.78 9.73
C VAL A 154 26.28 -22.19 10.27
N MET A 155 26.92 -23.17 9.65
CA MET A 155 26.74 -24.57 9.98
C MET A 155 28.07 -25.34 9.91
N GLY A 156 28.14 -26.39 10.69
CA GLY A 156 29.28 -27.32 10.66
C GLY A 156 29.74 -27.74 12.02
N ASP A 157 30.92 -28.36 12.04
CA ASP A 157 31.62 -28.79 13.26
C ASP A 157 32.42 -27.59 13.82
N PHE A 158 31.87 -26.99 14.89
CA PHE A 158 32.55 -25.91 15.61
C PHE A 158 33.60 -26.43 16.60
N ASN A 159 33.61 -27.74 16.85
CA ASN A 159 34.45 -28.36 17.87
C ASN A 159 34.33 -27.62 19.21
N ALA A 160 33.14 -27.17 19.54
CA ALA A 160 32.86 -26.39 20.73
C ALA A 160 31.48 -26.77 21.25
N PHE A 161 31.33 -26.76 22.56
CA PHE A 161 30.04 -26.95 23.20
C PHE A 161 29.17 -25.70 23.05
N GLU A 162 27.87 -25.82 23.20
CA GLU A 162 26.89 -24.73 23.25
C GLU A 162 27.10 -23.78 24.45
N PHE A 163 27.99 -24.13 25.37
CA PHE A 163 28.36 -23.38 26.55
C PHE A 163 29.90 -23.22 26.66
N ASN A 164 30.34 -22.34 27.56
CA ASN A 164 31.75 -22.13 27.85
C ASN A 164 32.42 -23.42 28.38
N ASP A 165 33.44 -23.91 27.71
CA ASP A 165 34.17 -25.14 28.09
C ASP A 165 35.22 -24.92 29.21
N GLY A 166 35.34 -23.69 29.72
CA GLY A 166 36.30 -23.29 30.74
C GLY A 166 37.68 -22.97 30.17
N TYR A 167 38.04 -23.44 28.99
CA TYR A 167 39.27 -23.08 28.29
C TYR A 167 39.05 -21.90 27.34
N VAL A 168 37.98 -21.99 26.57
CA VAL A 168 37.60 -21.02 25.53
C VAL A 168 36.09 -20.98 25.43
N ASP A 169 35.49 -19.83 25.31
CA ASP A 169 34.07 -19.69 24.97
C ASP A 169 33.90 -19.41 23.47
N ALA A 170 34.11 -20.43 22.65
CA ALA A 170 34.04 -20.28 21.20
C ALA A 170 32.62 -19.96 20.72
N MET A 171 31.59 -20.67 21.24
CA MET A 171 30.20 -20.44 20.81
C MET A 171 29.64 -19.11 21.31
N GLY A 172 29.94 -18.71 22.54
CA GLY A 172 29.55 -17.38 23.05
C GLY A 172 30.20 -16.25 22.23
N THR A 173 31.49 -16.40 21.87
CA THR A 173 32.21 -15.42 21.00
C THR A 173 31.54 -15.30 19.64
N VAL A 174 31.22 -16.43 18.98
CA VAL A 174 30.63 -16.43 17.61
C VAL A 174 29.18 -15.94 17.61
N THR A 175 28.43 -16.22 18.67
CA THR A 175 27.01 -15.85 18.76
C THR A 175 26.76 -14.42 19.28
N GLY A 176 27.77 -13.72 19.82
CA GLY A 176 27.62 -12.38 20.39
C GLY A 176 27.29 -12.39 21.90
N LYS A 177 27.55 -13.53 22.59
CA LYS A 177 27.31 -13.71 24.05
C LYS A 177 28.54 -14.26 24.76
N PRO A 178 29.70 -13.61 24.60
CA PRO A 178 30.93 -14.14 25.17
C PRO A 178 30.89 -14.16 26.70
N ALA A 179 31.41 -15.25 27.28
CA ALA A 179 31.64 -15.32 28.71
C ALA A 179 32.72 -14.29 29.14
N PRO A 180 32.65 -13.76 30.38
CA PRO A 180 33.71 -12.93 30.92
C PRO A 180 35.08 -13.65 30.93
N ASP A 181 36.18 -12.94 30.61
CA ASP A 181 37.55 -13.46 30.58
C ASP A 181 37.96 -14.24 31.83
N ALA A 182 37.45 -13.86 33.00
CA ALA A 182 37.71 -14.57 34.24
C ALA A 182 37.12 -16.00 34.29
N GLN A 183 36.31 -16.39 33.34
CA GLN A 183 35.67 -17.72 33.26
C GLN A 183 36.34 -18.64 32.24
N THR A 184 37.39 -18.18 31.56
CA THR A 184 38.14 -18.93 30.55
C THR A 184 39.64 -18.90 30.85
N VAL A 185 40.36 -19.96 30.44
CA VAL A 185 41.83 -19.98 30.56
C VAL A 185 42.50 -19.07 29.55
N VAL A 186 41.97 -19.04 28.35
CA VAL A 186 42.38 -18.01 27.37
C VAL A 186 41.44 -16.85 27.53
N GLY A 187 41.90 -15.82 28.24
CA GLY A 187 41.24 -14.51 28.24
C GLY A 187 41.26 -14.03 26.79
N GLY A 188 40.14 -13.98 26.23
CA GLY A 188 40.09 -13.53 24.90
C GLY A 188 39.27 -12.33 24.84
N ASP A 189 38.07 -12.52 24.80
CA ASP A 189 37.22 -11.41 24.60
C ASP A 189 35.89 -11.61 25.30
N GLY A 190 35.79 -11.16 26.54
CA GLY A 190 34.52 -10.76 27.06
C GLY A 190 33.91 -9.60 26.26
N THR A 191 34.45 -9.29 25.09
CA THR A 191 33.97 -8.27 24.18
C THR A 191 32.97 -8.88 23.22
N ASP A 192 31.77 -8.31 23.21
CA ASP A 192 30.76 -8.64 22.20
C ASP A 192 31.22 -8.18 20.81
N LEU A 193 31.48 -9.16 19.93
CA LEU A 193 31.94 -8.93 18.55
C LEU A 193 30.82 -8.99 17.52
N VAL A 194 29.61 -9.43 17.91
CA VAL A 194 28.51 -9.74 16.98
C VAL A 194 27.22 -9.14 17.49
N ASN A 195 26.73 -8.09 16.82
CA ASN A 195 25.49 -7.42 17.17
C ASN A 195 24.73 -7.01 15.89
N PRO A 196 23.47 -7.47 15.66
CA PRO A 196 22.68 -8.38 16.50
C PRO A 196 23.28 -9.76 16.66
N ASP A 197 22.91 -10.44 17.77
CA ASP A 197 23.38 -11.78 18.10
C ASP A 197 22.91 -12.82 17.08
N TYR A 198 23.71 -13.88 16.90
CA TYR A 198 23.24 -15.08 16.22
C TYR A 198 22.54 -16.02 17.19
N THR A 199 21.49 -16.68 16.73
CA THR A 199 20.79 -17.71 17.47
C THR A 199 21.36 -19.07 17.11
N ASP A 200 21.84 -19.83 18.10
CA ASP A 200 22.15 -21.24 17.92
C ASP A 200 20.85 -22.04 17.91
N LEU A 201 20.55 -22.64 16.77
CA LEU A 201 19.30 -23.36 16.56
C LEU A 201 19.27 -24.71 17.29
N THR A 202 20.42 -25.26 17.68
CA THR A 202 20.48 -26.51 18.44
C THR A 202 19.80 -26.40 19.81
N TRP A 203 19.68 -25.18 20.36
CA TRP A 203 18.90 -24.89 21.57
C TRP A 203 17.39 -25.18 21.45
N PHE A 204 16.87 -25.34 20.23
CA PHE A 204 15.47 -25.71 20.02
C PHE A 204 15.23 -27.22 20.08
N ASN A 205 16.29 -28.03 20.18
CA ASN A 205 16.17 -29.46 20.42
C ASN A 205 15.78 -29.74 21.88
N THR A 206 15.15 -30.90 22.11
CA THR A 206 15.01 -31.40 23.47
C THR A 206 16.37 -31.86 24.00
N PRO A 207 16.65 -31.77 25.32
CA PRO A 207 17.97 -32.09 25.87
C PRO A 207 18.48 -33.49 25.52
N ASP A 208 17.59 -34.48 25.41
CA ASP A 208 17.90 -35.84 25.00
C ASP A 208 18.23 -35.99 23.51
N GLN A 209 18.01 -34.96 22.72
CA GLN A 209 18.25 -34.91 21.28
C GLN A 209 19.31 -33.86 20.86
N SER A 210 19.86 -33.09 21.81
CA SER A 210 20.77 -31.97 21.54
C SER A 210 22.24 -32.35 21.48
N TYR A 211 22.58 -33.56 20.96
CA TYR A 211 23.96 -33.95 20.76
C TYR A 211 24.21 -34.47 19.35
N SER A 212 25.44 -34.29 18.87
CA SER A 212 25.90 -34.77 17.55
C SER A 212 27.04 -35.78 17.66
N TYR A 213 27.66 -35.90 18.82
CA TYR A 213 28.87 -36.71 19.02
C TYR A 213 28.80 -37.46 20.37
N ALA A 214 29.49 -38.59 20.44
CA ALA A 214 29.66 -39.33 21.69
C ALA A 214 31.14 -39.69 21.89
N PHE A 215 31.70 -39.27 23.03
CA PHE A 215 33.08 -39.52 23.43
C PHE A 215 33.13 -40.14 24.83
N ASP A 216 33.76 -41.29 24.96
CA ASP A 216 33.89 -42.04 26.23
C ASP A 216 32.57 -42.18 26.98
N GLY A 217 31.49 -42.45 26.26
CA GLY A 217 30.14 -42.58 26.84
C GLY A 217 29.44 -41.27 27.19
N ASN A 218 30.07 -40.11 26.97
CA ASN A 218 29.48 -38.80 27.14
C ASN A 218 29.01 -38.27 25.80
N VAL A 219 27.78 -37.79 25.75
CA VAL A 219 27.20 -37.12 24.60
C VAL A 219 27.60 -35.64 24.56
N GLN A 220 27.87 -35.11 23.40
CA GLN A 220 28.37 -33.74 23.19
C GLN A 220 27.71 -33.12 21.97
N SER A 221 27.36 -31.84 22.06
CA SER A 221 26.93 -31.01 20.95
C SER A 221 28.16 -30.27 20.41
N LEU A 222 28.65 -30.63 19.25
CA LEU A 222 29.82 -30.05 18.59
C LEU A 222 29.48 -29.44 17.23
N ASP A 223 28.40 -29.93 16.63
CA ASP A 223 27.90 -29.50 15.33
C ASP A 223 26.71 -28.61 15.50
N HIS A 224 26.82 -27.36 15.11
CA HIS A 224 25.81 -26.33 15.33
C HIS A 224 25.30 -25.76 14.01
N ILE A 225 24.11 -25.17 14.07
CA ILE A 225 23.56 -24.30 13.02
C ILE A 225 23.16 -22.98 13.66
N LEU A 226 23.83 -21.90 13.27
CA LEU A 226 23.54 -20.56 13.73
C LEU A 226 22.73 -19.80 12.67
N ALA A 227 21.76 -19.05 13.12
CA ALA A 227 20.94 -18.16 12.28
C ALA A 227 21.06 -16.71 12.77
N ASN A 228 21.21 -15.78 11.83
CA ASN A 228 21.19 -14.37 12.18
C ASN A 228 19.74 -13.86 12.37
N ASP A 229 19.62 -12.70 12.96
CA ASP A 229 18.35 -12.04 13.26
C ASP A 229 17.51 -11.76 12.00
N ALA A 230 18.12 -11.39 10.86
CA ALA A 230 17.43 -11.19 9.59
C ALA A 230 16.78 -12.47 9.05
N LEU A 231 17.40 -13.64 9.27
CA LEU A 231 16.78 -14.93 8.93
C LEU A 231 15.66 -15.30 9.91
N MET A 232 15.88 -15.13 11.20
CA MET A 232 14.91 -15.46 12.24
C MET A 232 13.61 -14.64 12.14
N ARG A 233 13.70 -13.39 11.70
CA ARG A 233 12.56 -12.51 11.48
C ARG A 233 12.03 -12.49 10.05
N ALA A 234 12.59 -13.30 9.15
CA ALA A 234 12.21 -13.29 7.75
C ALA A 234 10.71 -13.64 7.56
N PRO A 235 9.88 -12.74 7.03
CA PRO A 235 8.44 -13.01 6.84
C PRO A 235 8.17 -14.14 5.84
N GLN A 236 9.17 -14.50 5.03
CA GLN A 236 9.13 -15.63 4.10
C GLN A 236 9.20 -16.99 4.81
N ILE A 237 9.54 -17.04 6.10
CA ILE A 237 9.69 -18.27 6.89
C ILE A 237 8.53 -18.42 7.87
N ALA A 238 7.69 -19.44 7.65
CA ALA A 238 6.55 -19.73 8.50
C ALA A 238 6.94 -20.46 9.79
N SER A 239 7.94 -21.34 9.69
CA SER A 239 8.45 -22.10 10.83
C SER A 239 9.85 -22.63 10.54
N LEU A 240 10.57 -22.85 11.63
CA LEU A 240 11.88 -23.47 11.65
C LEU A 240 11.83 -24.67 12.60
N SER A 241 12.44 -25.77 12.20
CA SER A 241 12.69 -26.90 13.10
C SER A 241 14.10 -27.43 12.88
N VAL A 242 14.71 -27.91 13.96
CA VAL A 242 16.07 -28.44 13.95
C VAL A 242 16.07 -29.83 14.58
N GLY A 243 17.03 -30.64 14.21
CA GLY A 243 17.23 -31.97 14.79
C GLY A 243 18.54 -32.57 14.34
N HIS A 244 18.95 -33.67 14.99
CA HIS A 244 20.08 -34.47 14.57
C HIS A 244 19.59 -35.78 13.93
N ALA A 245 20.16 -36.13 12.80
CA ALA A 245 19.85 -37.41 12.18
C ALA A 245 20.60 -38.54 12.91
N ARG A 246 19.93 -39.27 13.76
CA ARG A 246 20.48 -40.34 14.63
C ARG A 246 20.93 -41.55 13.84
N ILE A 247 22.01 -41.41 13.07
CA ILE A 247 22.55 -42.42 12.18
C ILE A 247 24.02 -42.78 12.48
N ASN A 248 24.70 -42.03 13.34
CA ASN A 248 26.12 -42.18 13.60
C ASN A 248 26.48 -42.28 15.09
N ALA A 249 26.23 -41.26 15.90
CA ALA A 249 26.69 -41.15 17.30
C ALA A 249 26.13 -42.28 18.20
N ASP A 250 24.91 -42.72 17.95
CA ASP A 250 24.23 -43.79 18.71
C ASP A 250 24.72 -45.21 18.37
N PHE A 251 25.53 -45.36 17.34
CA PHE A 251 26.01 -46.67 16.86
C PHE A 251 27.44 -46.94 17.29
N PRO A 252 27.80 -48.20 17.59
CA PRO A 252 29.13 -48.54 18.07
C PRO A 252 30.21 -48.33 16.97
N GLY A 253 31.41 -47.98 17.40
CA GLY A 253 32.56 -47.80 16.49
C GLY A 253 32.87 -49.00 15.59
N THR A 254 32.43 -50.20 15.97
CA THR A 254 32.57 -51.42 15.16
C THR A 254 31.70 -51.41 13.89
N ALA A 255 30.65 -50.57 13.83
CA ALA A 255 29.84 -50.38 12.61
C ALA A 255 30.50 -49.45 11.59
N ARG A 256 31.57 -48.74 11.95
CA ARG A 256 32.31 -47.85 11.06
C ARG A 256 32.93 -48.63 9.90
N ASN A 257 32.75 -48.10 8.69
CA ASN A 257 33.23 -48.71 7.44
C ASN A 257 32.59 -50.07 7.07
N ASP A 258 31.49 -50.45 7.67
CA ASP A 258 30.71 -51.61 7.23
C ASP A 258 29.80 -51.20 6.06
N ALA A 259 30.17 -51.65 4.84
CA ALA A 259 29.42 -51.34 3.63
C ALA A 259 27.98 -51.91 3.60
N ASN A 260 27.63 -52.80 4.54
CA ASN A 260 26.31 -53.43 4.63
C ASN A 260 25.34 -52.67 5.53
N THR A 261 25.80 -51.61 6.20
CA THR A 261 24.96 -50.79 7.08
C THR A 261 25.02 -49.30 6.67
N PRO A 262 23.90 -48.57 6.69
CA PRO A 262 23.88 -47.13 6.46
C PRO A 262 24.25 -46.31 7.70
N THR A 263 24.59 -46.94 8.81
CA THR A 263 24.86 -46.28 10.09
C THR A 263 26.36 -46.15 10.37
N ARG A 264 26.74 -45.19 11.21
CA ARG A 264 28.14 -44.95 11.63
C ARG A 264 29.08 -44.64 10.45
N LEU A 265 28.58 -43.92 9.45
CA LEU A 265 29.40 -43.41 8.34
C LEU A 265 30.36 -42.32 8.79
N SER A 266 30.03 -41.65 9.88
CA SER A 266 30.83 -40.64 10.59
C SER A 266 30.82 -40.94 12.09
N ASP A 267 31.66 -40.28 12.85
CA ASP A 267 31.59 -40.22 14.32
C ASP A 267 30.58 -39.17 14.80
N HIS A 268 30.19 -38.21 13.96
CA HIS A 268 29.19 -37.20 14.22
C HIS A 268 27.87 -37.47 13.51
N ASP A 269 26.75 -37.13 14.15
CA ASP A 269 25.43 -37.09 13.53
C ASP A 269 25.25 -35.78 12.76
N PRO A 270 24.65 -35.80 11.56
CA PRO A 270 24.31 -34.60 10.85
C PRO A 270 23.26 -33.76 11.59
N THR A 271 23.53 -32.46 11.80
CA THR A 271 22.53 -31.51 12.24
C THR A 271 21.69 -31.06 11.02
N VAL A 272 20.39 -31.07 11.19
CA VAL A 272 19.42 -30.79 10.11
C VAL A 272 18.54 -29.64 10.53
N VAL A 273 18.44 -28.60 9.70
CA VAL A 273 17.45 -27.53 9.83
C VAL A 273 16.44 -27.58 8.70
N LEU A 274 15.16 -27.50 9.04
CA LEU A 274 14.06 -27.43 8.10
C LEU A 274 13.44 -26.04 8.17
N LEU A 275 13.55 -25.27 7.10
CA LEU A 275 12.90 -23.98 6.91
C LEU A 275 11.61 -24.19 6.11
N ARG A 276 10.45 -23.99 6.74
CA ARG A 276 9.17 -23.99 6.05
C ARG A 276 8.85 -22.55 5.62
N MET A 277 8.78 -22.31 4.34
CA MET A 277 8.41 -20.99 3.84
C MET A 277 6.92 -20.71 4.03
N THR A 278 6.57 -19.46 4.33
CA THR A 278 5.18 -19.00 4.36
C THR A 278 4.55 -19.26 3.00
N LYS A 279 3.31 -19.74 2.98
CA LYS A 279 2.54 -19.75 1.73
C LYS A 279 2.25 -18.29 1.40
N GLN A 280 2.69 -17.80 0.25
CA GLN A 280 2.24 -16.50 -0.23
C GLN A 280 0.78 -16.65 -0.64
N VAL A 281 -0.06 -15.85 -0.06
CA VAL A 281 -1.45 -15.69 -0.49
C VAL A 281 -1.50 -14.46 -1.40
N ASN A 282 -2.10 -14.62 -2.58
CA ASN A 282 -2.29 -13.54 -3.55
C ASN A 282 -3.76 -13.47 -3.91
N ALA A 283 -4.32 -12.27 -3.85
CA ALA A 283 -5.60 -11.92 -4.44
C ALA A 283 -5.38 -11.27 -5.81
N ASP A 284 -6.45 -11.08 -6.56
CA ASP A 284 -6.49 -10.32 -7.82
C ASP A 284 -7.87 -9.65 -7.87
N LEU A 285 -7.93 -8.44 -7.31
CA LEU A 285 -9.18 -7.67 -7.22
C LEU A 285 -9.38 -6.90 -8.52
N GLY A 286 -10.41 -7.27 -9.27
CA GLY A 286 -10.85 -6.50 -10.43
C GLY A 286 -12.09 -5.68 -10.12
N VAL A 287 -12.14 -4.46 -10.67
CA VAL A 287 -13.31 -3.57 -10.60
C VAL A 287 -13.80 -3.24 -12.00
N ALA A 288 -15.13 -3.21 -12.19
CA ALA A 288 -15.75 -2.70 -13.40
C ALA A 288 -16.89 -1.75 -13.04
N VAL A 289 -16.93 -0.58 -13.66
CA VAL A 289 -17.98 0.44 -13.46
C VAL A 289 -18.75 0.63 -14.75
N THR A 290 -20.09 0.54 -14.66
CA THR A 290 -20.96 0.79 -15.80
C THR A 290 -22.05 1.80 -15.43
N ALA A 291 -22.41 2.67 -16.36
CA ALA A 291 -23.56 3.55 -16.23
C ALA A 291 -24.71 2.98 -17.03
N ALA A 292 -25.93 3.06 -16.48
CA ALA A 292 -27.13 2.56 -17.17
C ALA A 292 -27.47 3.39 -18.42
N ARG A 293 -27.06 4.66 -18.46
CA ARG A 293 -27.24 5.59 -19.59
C ARG A 293 -26.07 6.57 -19.64
N ASP A 294 -25.67 6.96 -20.84
CA ASP A 294 -24.58 7.94 -21.05
C ASP A 294 -25.06 9.38 -20.78
N GLN A 295 -26.39 9.62 -20.82
CA GLN A 295 -26.99 10.93 -20.62
C GLN A 295 -28.28 10.82 -19.82
N VAL A 296 -28.52 11.82 -18.98
CA VAL A 296 -29.78 12.03 -18.24
C VAL A 296 -30.12 13.54 -18.26
N THR A 297 -31.40 13.87 -18.00
CA THR A 297 -31.83 15.26 -17.84
C THR A 297 -31.77 15.66 -16.36
N GLU A 298 -31.54 16.92 -16.07
CA GLU A 298 -31.64 17.49 -14.72
C GLU A 298 -32.96 17.08 -14.05
N GLY A 299 -32.90 16.56 -12.82
CA GLY A 299 -34.01 16.02 -12.06
C GLY A 299 -34.23 14.51 -12.24
N GLU A 300 -33.57 13.86 -13.22
CA GLU A 300 -33.62 12.42 -13.37
C GLU A 300 -32.60 11.72 -12.44
N ARG A 301 -32.73 10.40 -12.34
CA ARG A 301 -31.82 9.55 -11.57
C ARG A 301 -30.71 9.02 -12.48
N ILE A 302 -29.50 9.04 -11.96
CA ILE A 302 -28.31 8.40 -12.52
C ILE A 302 -28.11 7.08 -11.79
N ASP A 303 -28.01 5.99 -12.53
CA ASP A 303 -27.77 4.65 -12.00
C ASP A 303 -26.42 4.13 -12.53
N PHE A 304 -25.53 3.72 -11.60
CA PHE A 304 -24.29 3.01 -11.88
C PHE A 304 -24.35 1.60 -11.29
N SER A 305 -23.66 0.67 -11.94
CA SER A 305 -23.35 -0.65 -11.42
C SER A 305 -21.84 -0.78 -11.25
N VAL A 306 -21.40 -1.26 -10.10
CA VAL A 306 -19.98 -1.50 -9.81
C VAL A 306 -19.83 -2.97 -9.46
N ASP A 307 -19.11 -3.70 -10.30
CA ASP A 307 -18.76 -5.09 -10.09
C ASP A 307 -17.37 -5.18 -9.51
N VAL A 308 -17.21 -5.97 -8.44
CA VAL A 308 -15.93 -6.25 -7.79
C VAL A 308 -15.75 -7.74 -7.75
N GLU A 309 -14.63 -8.23 -8.26
CA GLU A 309 -14.32 -9.65 -8.35
C GLU A 309 -12.92 -9.93 -7.81
N ASN A 310 -12.75 -11.03 -7.08
CA ASN A 310 -11.44 -11.57 -6.74
C ASN A 310 -11.09 -12.71 -7.70
N ARG A 311 -10.27 -12.45 -8.71
CA ARG A 311 -9.79 -13.42 -9.72
C ARG A 311 -8.59 -14.23 -9.24
N GLY A 312 -8.03 -13.86 -8.09
CA GLY A 312 -6.83 -14.49 -7.54
C GLY A 312 -7.08 -15.89 -7.00
N PRO A 313 -6.00 -16.64 -6.75
CA PRO A 313 -6.08 -18.00 -6.23
C PRO A 313 -6.47 -18.05 -4.74
N ASP A 314 -6.28 -16.96 -3.99
CA ASP A 314 -6.54 -16.91 -2.56
C ASP A 314 -7.55 -15.82 -2.20
N SER A 315 -8.12 -15.89 -1.01
CA SER A 315 -9.08 -14.91 -0.51
C SER A 315 -8.44 -13.55 -0.27
N ALA A 316 -9.09 -12.47 -0.70
CA ALA A 316 -8.71 -11.10 -0.40
C ALA A 316 -9.19 -10.74 1.02
N ALA A 317 -8.26 -10.68 1.98
CA ALA A 317 -8.56 -10.31 3.36
C ALA A 317 -8.76 -8.80 3.49
N PHE A 318 -9.78 -8.40 4.27
CA PHE A 318 -10.14 -6.99 4.49
C PHE A 318 -10.24 -6.20 3.16
N ALA A 319 -11.00 -6.76 2.20
CA ALA A 319 -11.21 -6.08 0.93
C ALA A 319 -12.03 -4.80 1.12
N ALA A 320 -11.62 -3.73 0.45
CA ALA A 320 -12.25 -2.42 0.45
C ALA A 320 -12.48 -1.94 -0.99
N VAL A 321 -13.62 -1.27 -1.20
CA VAL A 321 -13.92 -0.56 -2.45
C VAL A 321 -14.22 0.89 -2.13
N ALA A 322 -13.51 1.81 -2.78
CA ALA A 322 -13.78 3.23 -2.71
C ALA A 322 -14.53 3.67 -3.98
N LEU A 323 -15.67 4.32 -3.79
CA LEU A 323 -16.54 4.89 -4.82
C LEU A 323 -16.39 6.40 -4.76
N ALA A 324 -15.67 6.98 -5.72
CA ALA A 324 -15.35 8.40 -5.75
C ALA A 324 -16.08 9.13 -6.88
N PHE A 325 -16.86 10.15 -6.53
CA PHE A 325 -17.49 11.05 -7.50
C PHE A 325 -16.66 12.34 -7.64
N ASP A 326 -16.54 12.84 -8.84
CA ASP A 326 -15.84 14.09 -9.17
C ASP A 326 -16.64 15.36 -8.80
N ALA A 327 -17.78 15.21 -8.13
CA ALA A 327 -18.65 16.28 -7.65
C ALA A 327 -19.20 16.00 -6.25
N ALA A 328 -19.72 17.07 -5.61
CA ALA A 328 -20.49 16.98 -4.38
C ALA A 328 -21.89 16.43 -4.68
N VAL A 329 -22.14 15.16 -4.37
CA VAL A 329 -23.40 14.46 -4.59
C VAL A 329 -23.82 13.68 -3.35
N SER A 330 -25.07 13.24 -3.30
CA SER A 330 -25.60 12.40 -2.21
C SER A 330 -25.96 11.02 -2.78
N PRO A 331 -24.98 10.10 -2.93
CA PRO A 331 -25.25 8.80 -3.52
C PRO A 331 -25.98 7.88 -2.55
N ARG A 332 -26.87 7.06 -3.10
CA ARG A 332 -27.45 5.92 -2.42
C ARG A 332 -26.74 4.66 -2.91
N VAL A 333 -25.95 4.04 -2.05
CA VAL A 333 -25.25 2.81 -2.36
C VAL A 333 -26.00 1.63 -1.76
N THR A 334 -26.34 0.65 -2.60
CA THR A 334 -26.84 -0.66 -2.19
C THR A 334 -25.68 -1.64 -2.32
N ALA A 335 -25.11 -2.02 -1.19
CA ALA A 335 -23.99 -2.94 -1.14
C ALA A 335 -24.44 -4.39 -1.32
N ALA A 336 -23.54 -5.21 -1.85
CA ALA A 336 -23.69 -6.65 -1.87
C ALA A 336 -23.71 -7.26 -0.44
N PRO A 337 -24.25 -8.48 -0.26
CA PRO A 337 -24.28 -9.13 1.05
C PRO A 337 -22.90 -9.26 1.69
N GLY A 338 -22.82 -8.92 2.97
CA GLY A 338 -21.57 -8.99 3.76
C GLY A 338 -20.69 -7.73 3.70
N TRP A 339 -20.97 -6.81 2.79
CA TRP A 339 -20.27 -5.53 2.72
C TRP A 339 -20.90 -4.48 3.62
N VAL A 340 -20.06 -3.66 4.25
CA VAL A 340 -20.48 -2.53 5.09
C VAL A 340 -19.91 -1.25 4.47
N CYS A 341 -20.83 -0.35 4.07
CA CYS A 341 -20.45 0.95 3.50
C CYS A 341 -20.51 2.04 4.57
N GLN A 342 -19.51 2.90 4.60
CA GLN A 342 -19.47 4.10 5.43
C GLN A 342 -20.40 5.17 4.84
N PRO A 343 -20.93 6.10 5.66
CA PRO A 343 -21.66 7.26 5.16
C PRO A 343 -20.81 8.06 4.16
N PRO A 344 -21.44 8.67 3.12
CA PRO A 344 -20.74 9.48 2.14
C PRO A 344 -19.95 10.61 2.79
N GLN A 345 -18.68 10.74 2.46
CA GLN A 345 -17.85 11.88 2.82
C GLN A 345 -17.91 12.90 1.68
N THR A 346 -18.62 14.02 1.92
CA THR A 346 -18.87 15.02 0.90
C THR A 346 -18.02 16.27 1.12
N GLY A 347 -17.30 16.69 0.07
CA GLY A 347 -16.53 17.92 -0.03
C GLY A 347 -16.70 18.52 -1.42
N THR A 348 -15.61 18.85 -2.11
CA THR A 348 -15.62 19.15 -3.56
C THR A 348 -15.88 17.89 -4.39
N GLN A 349 -15.60 16.74 -3.81
CA GLN A 349 -15.86 15.39 -4.30
C GLN A 349 -16.68 14.64 -3.24
N THR A 350 -17.28 13.52 -3.61
CA THR A 350 -17.94 12.61 -2.67
C THR A 350 -17.32 11.25 -2.75
N VAL A 351 -16.95 10.68 -1.59
CA VAL A 351 -16.38 9.34 -1.51
C VAL A 351 -17.22 8.46 -0.57
N VAL A 352 -17.50 7.23 -0.99
CA VAL A 352 -18.11 6.17 -0.17
C VAL A 352 -17.15 5.00 -0.14
N THR A 353 -16.73 4.57 1.04
CA THR A 353 -15.89 3.38 1.20
C THR A 353 -16.73 2.24 1.75
N CYS A 354 -16.68 1.10 1.07
CA CYS A 354 -17.32 -0.14 1.47
C CYS A 354 -16.25 -1.20 1.77
N THR A 355 -16.43 -1.99 2.83
CA THR A 355 -15.46 -3.01 3.26
C THR A 355 -16.15 -4.35 3.53
N ILE A 356 -15.38 -5.43 3.37
CA ILE A 356 -15.75 -6.79 3.76
C ILE A 356 -14.55 -7.47 4.43
N ALA A 357 -14.79 -8.35 5.39
CA ALA A 357 -13.71 -9.06 6.09
C ALA A 357 -12.88 -9.95 5.17
N ALA A 358 -13.52 -10.58 4.18
CA ALA A 358 -12.87 -11.40 3.17
C ALA A 358 -13.72 -11.53 1.92
N LEU A 359 -13.10 -11.42 0.75
CA LEU A 359 -13.69 -11.76 -0.54
C LEU A 359 -13.01 -13.02 -1.07
N ALA A 360 -13.74 -14.13 -1.12
CA ALA A 360 -13.17 -15.41 -1.52
C ALA A 360 -12.68 -15.41 -2.98
N ALA A 361 -11.70 -16.25 -3.28
CA ALA A 361 -11.22 -16.50 -4.64
C ALA A 361 -12.38 -16.88 -5.59
N GLY A 362 -12.41 -16.31 -6.78
CA GLY A 362 -13.45 -16.52 -7.78
C GLY A 362 -14.82 -15.90 -7.46
N ASN A 363 -14.92 -15.10 -6.40
CA ASN A 363 -16.18 -14.49 -5.99
C ASN A 363 -16.33 -13.09 -6.58
N ALA A 364 -17.48 -12.85 -7.23
CA ALA A 364 -17.87 -11.55 -7.77
C ALA A 364 -19.04 -10.97 -6.97
N GLN A 365 -19.03 -9.67 -6.75
CA GLN A 365 -20.04 -8.94 -5.99
C GLN A 365 -20.42 -7.66 -6.73
N ASN A 366 -21.70 -7.29 -6.68
CA ASN A 366 -22.23 -6.11 -7.36
C ASN A 366 -22.76 -5.07 -6.38
N PHE A 367 -22.46 -3.80 -6.66
CA PHE A 367 -22.98 -2.63 -5.96
C PHE A 367 -23.86 -1.83 -6.92
N SER A 368 -25.09 -1.50 -6.50
CA SER A 368 -25.93 -0.53 -7.20
C SER A 368 -25.75 0.86 -6.57
N VAL A 369 -25.42 1.84 -7.38
CA VAL A 369 -25.15 3.21 -6.95
C VAL A 369 -26.07 4.18 -7.67
N GLN A 370 -26.85 4.97 -6.93
CA GLN A 370 -27.86 5.88 -7.44
C GLN A 370 -27.55 7.31 -7.00
N VAL A 371 -27.66 8.26 -7.93
CA VAL A 371 -27.48 9.69 -7.68
C VAL A 371 -28.61 10.47 -8.36
N GLU A 372 -29.15 11.51 -7.72
CA GLU A 372 -30.06 12.44 -8.38
C GLU A 372 -29.28 13.48 -9.18
N ALA A 373 -29.67 13.68 -10.42
CA ALA A 373 -29.08 14.69 -11.30
C ALA A 373 -29.59 16.11 -10.92
N GLY A 374 -29.15 16.60 -9.76
CA GLY A 374 -29.57 17.91 -9.25
C GLY A 374 -29.06 19.09 -10.10
N ALA A 375 -29.60 20.29 -9.84
CA ALA A 375 -29.28 21.51 -10.58
C ALA A 375 -27.78 21.86 -10.63
N ALA A 376 -27.01 21.47 -9.61
CA ALA A 376 -25.55 21.67 -9.57
C ALA A 376 -24.79 20.85 -10.62
N LEU A 377 -25.41 19.79 -11.15
CA LEU A 377 -24.86 18.93 -12.19
C LEU A 377 -25.34 19.32 -13.60
N ALA A 378 -26.28 20.24 -13.71
CA ALA A 378 -26.85 20.65 -15.00
C ALA A 378 -25.77 21.16 -15.97
N GLY A 379 -25.72 20.59 -17.18
CA GLY A 379 -24.70 20.91 -18.19
C GLY A 379 -23.31 20.35 -17.91
N ARG A 380 -23.15 19.46 -16.90
CA ARG A 380 -21.88 18.84 -16.51
C ARG A 380 -21.89 17.33 -16.73
N THR A 381 -20.72 16.74 -16.78
CA THR A 381 -20.53 15.30 -16.71
C THR A 381 -20.20 14.92 -15.28
N LEU A 382 -20.90 13.90 -14.75
CA LEU A 382 -20.60 13.26 -13.47
C LEU A 382 -19.85 11.97 -13.73
N THR A 383 -18.71 11.81 -13.10
CA THR A 383 -17.89 10.60 -13.18
C THR A 383 -17.91 9.87 -11.83
N LEU A 384 -18.17 8.55 -11.86
CA LEU A 384 -17.91 7.63 -10.77
C LEU A 384 -16.65 6.84 -11.08
N ALA A 385 -15.61 7.00 -10.29
CA ALA A 385 -14.44 6.14 -10.28
C ALA A 385 -14.53 5.18 -9.10
N ALA A 386 -14.23 3.91 -9.33
CA ALA A 386 -14.12 2.90 -8.28
C ALA A 386 -12.70 2.37 -8.20
N SER A 387 -12.24 2.07 -6.99
CA SER A 387 -10.97 1.40 -6.75
C SER A 387 -11.11 0.34 -5.68
N ALA A 388 -10.48 -0.82 -5.86
CA ALA A 388 -10.45 -1.91 -4.91
C ALA A 388 -9.04 -2.08 -4.30
N ALA A 389 -8.98 -2.55 -3.05
CA ALA A 389 -7.74 -2.89 -2.36
C ALA A 389 -8.01 -3.95 -1.29
N SER A 390 -6.97 -4.70 -0.88
CA SER A 390 -7.05 -5.65 0.23
C SER A 390 -5.74 -5.70 1.01
N GLN A 391 -5.75 -6.37 2.18
CA GLN A 391 -4.52 -6.70 2.90
C GLN A 391 -3.76 -7.86 2.26
N THR A 392 -4.45 -8.71 1.48
CA THR A 392 -3.78 -9.73 0.68
C THR A 392 -3.12 -9.05 -0.52
N PRO A 393 -1.83 -9.32 -0.78
CA PRO A 393 -1.13 -8.76 -1.93
C PRO A 393 -1.86 -9.04 -3.24
N ASP A 394 -1.94 -8.01 -4.08
CA ASP A 394 -2.48 -8.09 -5.44
C ASP A 394 -1.36 -7.76 -6.44
N PRO A 395 -0.87 -8.76 -7.20
CA PRO A 395 0.17 -8.55 -8.20
C PRO A 395 -0.34 -7.96 -9.52
N GLN A 396 -1.68 -7.84 -9.72
CA GLN A 396 -2.33 -7.40 -10.96
C GLN A 396 -3.02 -6.04 -10.80
N SER A 397 -2.37 -5.08 -10.15
CA SER A 397 -2.95 -3.77 -9.80
C SER A 397 -3.50 -2.94 -10.97
N GLY A 398 -3.34 -3.38 -12.22
CA GLY A 398 -3.87 -2.71 -13.40
C GLY A 398 -5.39 -2.81 -13.58
N ASN A 399 -6.06 -3.75 -12.90
CA ASN A 399 -7.53 -3.96 -12.94
C ASN A 399 -8.24 -3.51 -11.65
N ASP A 400 -7.50 -2.95 -10.69
CA ASP A 400 -8.03 -2.49 -9.40
C ASP A 400 -8.89 -1.23 -9.50
N THR A 401 -8.92 -0.57 -10.66
CA THR A 401 -9.62 0.70 -10.86
C THR A 401 -10.37 0.73 -12.18
N ASP A 402 -11.57 1.34 -12.15
CA ASP A 402 -12.36 1.63 -13.36
C ASP A 402 -13.26 2.84 -13.12
N ALA A 403 -13.80 3.44 -14.18
CA ALA A 403 -14.68 4.60 -14.09
C ALA A 403 -15.71 4.66 -15.22
N ALA A 404 -16.89 5.19 -14.89
CA ALA A 404 -17.92 5.52 -15.88
C ALA A 404 -18.46 6.94 -15.66
N SER A 405 -18.94 7.56 -16.74
CA SER A 405 -19.39 8.94 -16.74
C SER A 405 -20.79 9.08 -17.34
N VAL A 406 -21.56 10.03 -16.82
CA VAL A 406 -22.92 10.37 -17.30
C VAL A 406 -23.00 11.88 -17.50
N THR A 407 -23.45 12.34 -18.68
CA THR A 407 -23.68 13.77 -18.95
C THR A 407 -25.08 14.16 -18.49
N VAL A 408 -25.18 15.20 -17.68
CA VAL A 408 -26.47 15.76 -17.21
C VAL A 408 -26.85 16.93 -18.10
N GLN A 409 -27.90 16.78 -18.87
CA GLN A 409 -28.48 17.85 -19.68
C GLN A 409 -29.28 18.81 -18.78
N ALA A 410 -28.99 20.11 -18.90
CA ALA A 410 -29.77 21.13 -18.19
C ALA A 410 -31.21 21.17 -18.70
N GLN A 411 -32.17 21.28 -17.78
CA GLN A 411 -33.55 21.58 -18.20
C GLN A 411 -33.62 23.02 -18.70
N PRO A 412 -34.31 23.23 -19.85
CA PRO A 412 -34.59 24.60 -20.30
C PRO A 412 -35.37 25.38 -19.21
N ARG A 413 -34.90 26.56 -18.84
CA ARG A 413 -35.53 27.45 -17.85
C ARG A 413 -36.02 28.71 -18.48
N SER A 414 -37.04 29.31 -17.89
CA SER A 414 -37.42 30.71 -18.19
C SER A 414 -36.39 31.65 -17.56
N ASP A 415 -36.35 32.90 -18.04
CA ASP A 415 -35.45 33.94 -17.53
C ASP A 415 -36.12 35.29 -17.77
N LEU A 416 -36.76 35.82 -16.73
CA LEU A 416 -37.49 37.09 -16.83
C LEU A 416 -36.58 38.26 -16.47
N ALA A 417 -36.10 38.95 -17.47
CA ALA A 417 -35.31 40.16 -17.29
C ALA A 417 -36.17 41.44 -17.30
N VAL A 418 -35.89 42.35 -16.38
CA VAL A 418 -36.55 43.66 -16.29
C VAL A 418 -35.60 44.76 -16.71
N ARG A 419 -36.11 45.68 -17.53
CA ARG A 419 -35.35 46.84 -17.95
C ARG A 419 -36.23 48.08 -17.98
N PHE A 420 -35.65 49.24 -17.67
CA PHE A 420 -36.28 50.56 -17.84
C PHE A 420 -35.72 51.25 -19.07
N ASP A 421 -36.63 51.96 -19.77
CA ASP A 421 -36.31 52.94 -20.79
C ASP A 421 -37.05 54.27 -20.44
N GLY A 422 -36.32 55.39 -20.34
CA GLY A 422 -36.89 56.66 -19.92
C GLY A 422 -35.87 57.79 -19.86
N PRO A 423 -36.27 58.98 -19.44
CA PRO A 423 -35.40 60.17 -19.42
C PRO A 423 -34.25 59.99 -18.42
N SER A 424 -33.04 60.40 -18.82
CA SER A 424 -31.83 60.36 -17.95
C SER A 424 -31.83 61.48 -16.90
N SER A 425 -32.59 62.57 -17.10
CA SER A 425 -32.79 63.65 -16.17
C SER A 425 -34.13 64.39 -16.47
N LEU A 426 -34.65 65.08 -15.48
CA LEU A 426 -35.86 65.87 -15.60
C LEU A 426 -35.56 67.33 -15.25
N PRO A 427 -36.11 68.32 -16.02
CA PRO A 427 -36.03 69.72 -15.62
C PRO A 427 -36.86 69.98 -14.35
N THR A 428 -36.48 71.00 -13.57
CA THR A 428 -37.22 71.41 -12.34
C THR A 428 -38.67 71.85 -12.61
N THR A 429 -38.99 72.14 -13.87
CA THR A 429 -40.33 72.48 -14.33
C THR A 429 -41.20 71.27 -14.67
N ALA A 430 -40.65 70.11 -14.73
CA ALA A 430 -41.40 68.89 -15.10
C ALA A 430 -42.45 68.55 -14.04
N PHE A 431 -43.69 68.25 -14.47
CA PHE A 431 -44.79 67.78 -13.60
C PHE A 431 -44.84 66.22 -13.58
N SER A 432 -44.42 65.57 -14.64
CA SER A 432 -44.39 64.09 -14.75
C SER A 432 -43.34 63.66 -15.73
N ALA A 433 -42.96 62.35 -15.64
CA ALA A 433 -42.09 61.63 -16.56
C ALA A 433 -42.76 60.33 -16.96
N THR A 434 -42.52 59.91 -18.19
CA THR A 434 -42.99 58.60 -18.70
C THR A 434 -41.81 57.67 -18.90
N TYR A 435 -41.94 56.48 -18.36
CA TYR A 435 -40.98 55.38 -18.47
C TYR A 435 -41.62 54.22 -19.19
N ARG A 436 -40.81 53.45 -19.90
CA ARG A 436 -41.19 52.11 -20.34
C ARG A 436 -40.54 51.13 -19.39
N VAL A 437 -41.31 50.18 -18.85
CA VAL A 437 -40.83 49.03 -18.11
C VAL A 437 -40.97 47.82 -19.03
N LEU A 438 -39.87 47.22 -19.37
CA LEU A 438 -39.80 46.10 -20.27
C LEU A 438 -39.56 44.85 -19.44
N VAL A 439 -40.42 43.84 -19.61
CA VAL A 439 -40.25 42.51 -19.04
C VAL A 439 -40.08 41.54 -20.21
N SER A 440 -38.94 40.91 -20.30
CA SER A 440 -38.59 39.99 -21.38
C SER A 440 -38.30 38.62 -20.83
N ASN A 441 -38.76 37.56 -21.50
CA ASN A 441 -38.27 36.20 -21.24
C ASN A 441 -37.07 35.92 -22.17
N VAL A 442 -35.87 36.09 -21.64
CA VAL A 442 -34.62 35.83 -22.36
C VAL A 442 -34.15 34.37 -22.21
N GLY A 443 -34.87 33.54 -21.42
CA GLY A 443 -34.60 32.14 -21.23
C GLY A 443 -35.10 31.27 -22.37
N ALA A 444 -34.75 29.99 -22.30
CA ALA A 444 -35.05 28.97 -23.31
C ALA A 444 -36.44 28.30 -23.10
N ALA A 445 -37.05 28.47 -21.95
CA ALA A 445 -38.36 27.89 -21.62
C ALA A 445 -39.45 28.97 -21.40
N PRO A 446 -40.73 28.62 -21.61
CA PRO A 446 -41.85 29.54 -21.32
C PRO A 446 -41.97 29.86 -19.84
N ALA A 447 -42.23 31.15 -19.48
CA ALA A 447 -42.51 31.59 -18.12
C ALA A 447 -44.02 31.58 -17.86
N GLN A 448 -44.45 30.85 -16.85
CA GLN A 448 -45.87 30.73 -16.48
C GLN A 448 -46.21 31.53 -15.23
N GLY A 449 -47.40 32.08 -15.15
CA GLY A 449 -47.87 32.81 -14.00
C GLY A 449 -47.00 34.03 -13.70
N SER A 450 -46.61 34.76 -14.76
CA SER A 450 -45.70 35.88 -14.64
C SER A 450 -46.38 37.09 -13.98
N GLY A 451 -45.65 37.77 -13.12
CA GLY A 451 -46.04 38.97 -12.42
C GLY A 451 -44.99 40.08 -12.53
N LEU A 452 -45.41 41.30 -12.27
CA LEU A 452 -44.54 42.47 -12.17
C LEU A 452 -44.97 43.36 -11.02
N VAL A 453 -44.08 43.69 -10.15
CA VAL A 453 -44.31 44.70 -9.07
C VAL A 453 -43.47 45.93 -9.40
N ILE A 454 -44.12 47.12 -9.44
CA ILE A 454 -43.43 48.39 -9.67
C ILE A 454 -43.65 49.27 -8.43
N GLU A 455 -42.56 49.73 -7.83
CA GLU A 455 -42.57 50.58 -6.62
C GLU A 455 -41.84 51.89 -6.85
N GLY A 456 -42.39 53.00 -6.32
CA GLY A 456 -41.76 54.29 -6.38
C GLY A 456 -41.33 54.80 -5.00
N ASN A 457 -40.35 55.70 -4.96
CA ASN A 457 -39.83 56.30 -3.71
C ASN A 457 -40.79 57.33 -3.03
N THR A 458 -41.88 57.73 -3.67
CA THR A 458 -42.89 58.60 -3.09
C THR A 458 -44.31 58.18 -3.49
N VAL A 459 -45.30 58.47 -2.66
CA VAL A 459 -46.72 58.09 -2.88
C VAL A 459 -47.33 58.72 -4.14
N SER A 460 -46.94 59.97 -4.43
CA SER A 460 -47.37 60.70 -5.62
C SER A 460 -46.61 60.31 -6.89
N ALA A 461 -45.52 59.52 -6.76
CA ALA A 461 -44.67 59.22 -7.88
C ALA A 461 -45.37 58.31 -8.93
N LEU A 462 -46.03 57.25 -8.53
CA LEU A 462 -46.74 56.37 -9.44
C LEU A 462 -48.12 56.87 -9.80
N SER A 463 -48.27 57.68 -10.87
CA SER A 463 -49.54 58.26 -11.23
C SER A 463 -50.41 57.33 -12.11
N GLN A 464 -49.87 56.75 -13.15
CA GLN A 464 -50.62 55.91 -14.07
C GLN A 464 -49.72 54.81 -14.60
N LEU A 465 -50.30 53.59 -14.80
CA LEU A 465 -49.66 52.51 -15.49
C LEU A 465 -50.59 51.99 -16.58
N VAL A 466 -50.08 51.89 -17.82
CA VAL A 466 -50.79 51.29 -18.94
C VAL A 466 -50.11 49.93 -19.23
N PRO A 467 -50.75 48.82 -18.86
CA PRO A 467 -50.22 47.49 -19.15
C PRO A 467 -50.37 47.11 -20.62
N PRO A 468 -49.52 46.23 -21.13
CA PRO A 468 -49.73 45.62 -22.46
C PRO A 468 -50.92 44.68 -22.44
N GLN A 469 -51.35 44.27 -23.64
CA GLN A 469 -52.46 43.30 -23.80
C GLN A 469 -52.15 42.01 -23.04
N GLY A 470 -53.19 41.47 -22.36
CA GLY A 470 -53.07 40.25 -21.57
C GLY A 470 -52.58 40.41 -20.13
N TRP A 471 -52.14 41.65 -19.75
CA TRP A 471 -51.72 41.96 -18.38
C TRP A 471 -52.80 42.74 -17.64
N ARG A 472 -52.98 42.43 -16.37
CA ARG A 472 -53.83 43.20 -15.45
C ARG A 472 -52.97 43.78 -14.33
N CYS A 473 -53.18 45.04 -14.02
CA CYS A 473 -52.40 45.76 -13.01
C CYS A 473 -53.34 46.49 -12.01
N ASP A 474 -53.09 46.26 -10.75
CA ASP A 474 -53.81 46.92 -9.65
C ASP A 474 -52.91 47.90 -8.91
N LYS A 475 -53.37 49.13 -8.65
CA LYS A 475 -52.63 50.06 -7.84
C LYS A 475 -52.97 49.82 -6.37
N GLN A 476 -51.94 49.51 -5.59
CA GLN A 476 -52.03 49.28 -4.16
C GLN A 476 -51.34 50.43 -3.39
N THR A 477 -52.04 51.00 -2.40
CA THR A 477 -51.49 52.02 -1.51
C THR A 477 -51.10 51.30 -0.20
N GLN A 478 -49.82 51.20 0.10
CA GLN A 478 -49.34 50.56 1.31
C GLN A 478 -49.27 51.50 2.52
N SER A 479 -49.12 52.79 2.32
CA SER A 479 -49.10 53.81 3.34
C SER A 479 -49.32 55.20 2.71
N LEU A 480 -49.46 56.27 3.53
CA LEU A 480 -49.51 57.66 3.03
C LEU A 480 -48.26 58.07 2.20
N ARG A 481 -47.24 57.22 2.11
CA ARG A 481 -45.96 57.53 1.45
C ARG A 481 -45.49 56.52 0.44
N ARG A 482 -46.19 55.37 0.21
CA ARG A 482 -45.80 54.35 -0.73
C ARG A 482 -46.98 53.74 -1.48
N ALA A 483 -46.95 53.81 -2.79
CA ALA A 483 -47.85 53.10 -3.67
C ALA A 483 -47.05 52.18 -4.57
N ARG A 484 -47.62 51.01 -4.97
CA ARG A 484 -47.07 50.10 -5.92
C ARG A 484 -48.12 49.67 -6.93
N PHE A 485 -47.68 49.33 -8.13
CA PHE A 485 -48.50 48.56 -9.05
C PHE A 485 -48.15 47.09 -8.93
N VAL A 486 -49.14 46.24 -8.84
CA VAL A 486 -48.97 44.80 -8.88
C VAL A 486 -49.67 44.28 -10.13
N CYS A 487 -48.92 43.76 -11.04
CA CYS A 487 -49.39 43.27 -12.33
C CYS A 487 -49.25 41.75 -12.42
N SER A 488 -50.14 41.12 -13.14
CA SER A 488 -50.08 39.67 -13.43
C SER A 488 -50.63 39.35 -14.81
N THR A 489 -50.21 38.26 -15.37
CA THR A 489 -50.78 37.70 -16.60
C THR A 489 -51.05 36.19 -16.44
N ALA A 490 -52.16 35.72 -16.98
CA ALA A 490 -52.45 34.31 -17.13
C ALA A 490 -51.82 33.74 -18.41
N ALA A 491 -51.43 34.61 -19.34
CA ALA A 491 -50.75 34.16 -20.56
C ALA A 491 -49.33 33.73 -20.28
N VAL A 492 -48.85 32.71 -20.98
CA VAL A 492 -47.49 32.24 -20.94
C VAL A 492 -46.57 33.25 -21.67
N VAL A 493 -45.51 33.67 -21.04
CA VAL A 493 -44.47 34.51 -21.69
C VAL A 493 -43.47 33.59 -22.39
N LEU A 494 -43.58 33.50 -23.71
CA LEU A 494 -42.74 32.62 -24.53
C LEU A 494 -41.27 33.10 -24.56
N PRO A 495 -40.29 32.24 -24.83
CA PRO A 495 -38.92 32.66 -25.10
C PRO A 495 -38.84 33.76 -26.15
N GLY A 496 -38.07 34.81 -25.86
CA GLY A 496 -37.92 35.97 -26.71
C GLY A 496 -39.11 36.96 -26.67
N ALA A 497 -40.23 36.63 -25.98
CA ALA A 497 -41.36 37.54 -25.86
C ALA A 497 -41.06 38.68 -24.87
N GLN A 498 -41.60 39.87 -25.17
CA GLN A 498 -41.43 41.08 -24.36
C GLN A 498 -42.77 41.71 -24.07
N ALA A 499 -43.00 42.10 -22.84
CA ALA A 499 -44.14 42.93 -22.39
C ALA A 499 -43.65 44.32 -22.03
N THR A 500 -44.25 45.36 -22.64
CA THR A 500 -43.88 46.75 -22.42
C THR A 500 -44.99 47.47 -21.68
N PHE A 501 -44.70 47.98 -20.51
CA PHE A 501 -45.61 48.78 -19.66
C PHE A 501 -45.22 50.24 -19.82
N GLN A 502 -46.24 51.14 -19.94
CA GLN A 502 -46.01 52.58 -19.93
C GLN A 502 -46.35 53.12 -18.54
N LEU A 503 -45.34 53.57 -17.84
CA LEU A 503 -45.47 54.12 -16.47
C LEU A 503 -45.32 55.62 -16.50
N THR A 504 -46.35 56.35 -16.01
CA THR A 504 -46.25 57.78 -15.75
C THR A 504 -46.03 58.05 -14.25
N VAL A 505 -44.95 58.73 -13.97
CA VAL A 505 -44.53 59.09 -12.60
C VAL A 505 -44.65 60.62 -12.40
N ALA A 506 -45.31 61.06 -11.33
CA ALA A 506 -45.33 62.46 -10.95
C ALA A 506 -43.95 62.90 -10.47
N ALA A 507 -43.49 64.02 -11.00
CA ALA A 507 -42.18 64.59 -10.61
C ALA A 507 -42.37 65.70 -9.53
N ARG A 508 -43.59 65.95 -9.12
CA ARG A 508 -43.89 66.92 -8.07
C ARG A 508 -44.87 66.38 -7.01
N PRO A 509 -44.69 66.68 -5.72
CA PRO A 509 -43.56 67.48 -5.18
C PRO A 509 -42.23 66.80 -5.45
N ILE A 510 -41.17 67.61 -5.63
CA ILE A 510 -39.83 67.07 -5.86
C ILE A 510 -39.43 66.16 -4.66
N PRO A 511 -38.99 64.91 -4.88
CA PRO A 511 -38.54 64.05 -3.79
C PRO A 511 -37.40 64.72 -2.99
N ALA A 512 -37.30 64.43 -1.70
CA ALA A 512 -36.32 65.04 -0.82
C ALA A 512 -34.86 64.78 -1.22
N ASP A 513 -34.63 63.69 -1.94
CA ASP A 513 -33.32 63.30 -2.51
C ASP A 513 -33.08 63.84 -3.94
N GLY A 514 -33.96 64.71 -4.44
CA GLY A 514 -33.85 65.37 -5.74
C GLY A 514 -33.95 64.42 -6.95
N ALA A 515 -34.47 63.21 -6.79
CA ALA A 515 -34.55 62.23 -7.89
C ALA A 515 -35.85 61.39 -7.82
N VAL A 516 -36.39 61.06 -8.98
CA VAL A 516 -37.40 60.01 -9.13
C VAL A 516 -36.68 58.65 -9.14
N ARG A 517 -37.12 57.74 -8.22
CA ARG A 517 -36.62 56.37 -8.18
C ARG A 517 -37.78 55.41 -8.35
N VAL A 518 -37.63 54.51 -9.28
CA VAL A 518 -38.61 53.46 -9.54
C VAL A 518 -37.89 52.12 -9.65
N GLN A 519 -38.37 51.16 -8.89
CA GLN A 519 -37.92 49.78 -8.95
C GLN A 519 -39.02 48.92 -9.57
N ALA A 520 -38.64 47.98 -10.39
CA ALA A 520 -39.55 46.98 -10.94
C ALA A 520 -38.96 45.59 -10.75
N THR A 521 -39.78 44.64 -10.30
CA THR A 521 -39.38 43.28 -10.06
C THR A 521 -40.37 42.33 -10.75
N ALA A 522 -39.87 41.50 -11.66
CA ALA A 522 -40.64 40.46 -12.29
C ALA A 522 -40.61 39.16 -11.46
N THR A 523 -41.66 38.39 -11.54
CA THR A 523 -41.79 37.08 -10.91
C THR A 523 -42.42 36.06 -11.86
N SER A 524 -42.13 34.79 -11.69
CA SER A 524 -42.74 33.69 -12.43
C SER A 524 -42.97 32.50 -11.50
N ARG A 525 -43.91 31.61 -11.85
CA ARG A 525 -44.02 30.28 -11.24
C ARG A 525 -43.01 29.30 -11.84
N SER A 526 -42.56 29.55 -13.08
CA SER A 526 -41.51 28.74 -13.70
C SER A 526 -40.17 29.07 -13.06
N PRO A 527 -39.26 28.09 -12.91
CA PRO A 527 -37.89 28.36 -12.48
C PRO A 527 -37.21 29.38 -13.39
N ASP A 528 -36.53 30.33 -12.79
CA ASP A 528 -35.81 31.39 -13.47
C ASP A 528 -34.32 31.07 -13.54
N ALA A 529 -33.70 31.29 -14.73
CA ALA A 529 -32.29 30.95 -14.96
C ALA A 529 -31.33 31.95 -14.30
N ASN A 530 -31.75 33.26 -14.22
CA ASN A 530 -30.95 34.31 -13.67
C ASN A 530 -31.78 35.28 -12.80
N PRO A 531 -32.15 34.95 -11.57
CA PRO A 531 -32.98 35.78 -10.71
C PRO A 531 -32.42 37.20 -10.44
N ALA A 532 -31.14 37.46 -10.76
CA ALA A 532 -30.50 38.74 -10.49
C ALA A 532 -30.98 39.87 -11.42
N ASP A 533 -31.42 39.58 -12.63
CA ASP A 533 -31.92 40.54 -13.61
C ASP A 533 -33.46 40.67 -13.61
N ASN A 534 -34.13 39.90 -12.77
CA ASN A 534 -35.56 40.06 -12.49
C ASN A 534 -35.92 41.41 -11.87
N THR A 535 -34.94 42.17 -11.39
CA THR A 535 -35.16 43.45 -10.75
C THR A 535 -34.32 44.53 -11.41
N ALA A 536 -34.95 45.63 -11.74
CA ALA A 536 -34.27 46.84 -12.23
C ALA A 536 -34.69 48.07 -11.40
N LEU A 537 -33.75 49.00 -11.24
CA LEU A 537 -33.94 50.30 -10.59
C LEU A 537 -33.56 51.41 -11.57
N ILE A 538 -34.47 52.37 -11.79
CA ILE A 538 -34.13 53.59 -12.51
C ILE A 538 -34.10 54.77 -11.51
N VAL A 539 -33.09 55.62 -11.68
CA VAL A 539 -32.91 56.84 -10.89
C VAL A 539 -32.81 58.01 -11.85
N THR A 540 -33.77 58.91 -11.83
CA THR A 540 -33.81 60.07 -12.71
C THR A 540 -33.69 61.37 -11.88
N PRO A 541 -32.58 62.08 -11.90
CA PRO A 541 -32.36 63.32 -11.21
C PRO A 541 -33.33 64.43 -11.70
N ILE A 542 -33.81 65.25 -10.77
CA ILE A 542 -34.65 66.46 -11.07
C ILE A 542 -33.80 67.68 -10.78
N GLY A 543 -33.57 68.47 -11.77
CA GLY A 543 -32.73 69.66 -11.66
C GLY A 543 -31.34 69.46 -12.15
N GLY A 544 -30.90 70.25 -13.16
CA GLY A 544 -29.52 70.27 -13.64
C GLY A 544 -29.32 69.70 -15.02
N GLY A 545 -29.95 70.26 -15.98
CA GLY A 545 -29.43 70.35 -17.34
C GLY A 545 -28.73 71.69 -17.53
N ASP A 546 -27.58 71.87 -16.94
CA ASP A 546 -26.64 72.89 -17.39
C ASP A 546 -25.21 72.34 -17.34
N GLY A 547 -24.92 71.59 -18.36
CA GLY A 547 -23.58 71.25 -18.71
C GLY A 547 -22.90 72.41 -19.43
N ARG A 548 -22.48 73.39 -18.69
CA ARG A 548 -21.46 74.37 -19.08
C ARG A 548 -20.41 74.44 -18.00
N ARG A 549 -19.38 73.66 -18.04
CA ARG A 549 -17.95 74.06 -18.16
C ARG A 549 -17.07 72.87 -18.43
#